data_d816f097c3540767a96d8be5759323fa
#
_entry.id   d816f097c3540767a96d8be5759323fa
#
_cell.length_a   1.000
_cell.length_b   1.000
_cell.length_c   1.000
_cell.angle_alpha   90.00
_cell.angle_beta   90.00
_cell.angle_gamma   90.00
#
_symmetry.space_group_name_H-M   'P 1'
#
loop_
_entity.id
_entity.type
_entity.pdbx_description
1 polymer ?
#
loop_
_entity_poly.entity_id
_entity_poly.type
_entity_poly.pdbx_seq_one_letter_code
_entity_poly.pdbx_strand_id
1 'polypeptide(L)'
;MILVIRGTFFLSIILIFYLSLIPASELEFFSALSFIGDKISHGVIFFYLAILGLFCNFKINNQILMVIIFSFGLIIEIVHYFHPYRYFEWADLLANFLGIILAGAIYKTLQKT
;
A
#
# COMPACT_ATOMS: atom_id res chain seq x y z
N MET A 1 -22.54 -2.57 6.28
CA MET A 1 -21.58 -2.04 5.27
C MET A 1 -20.18 -1.80 5.87
N ILE A 2 -20.10 -1.20 7.05
CA ILE A 2 -18.78 -0.93 7.64
C ILE A 2 -17.99 -2.21 7.93
N LEU A 3 -18.66 -3.28 8.32
CA LEU A 3 -17.98 -4.57 8.54
C LEU A 3 -17.39 -5.13 7.25
N VAL A 4 -18.08 -4.94 6.12
CA VAL A 4 -17.59 -5.38 4.82
C VAL A 4 -16.35 -4.59 4.45
N ILE A 5 -16.36 -3.27 4.65
CA ILE A 5 -15.22 -2.41 4.34
C ILE A 5 -14.02 -2.80 5.19
N ARG A 6 -14.20 -2.99 6.49
CA ARG A 6 -13.13 -3.38 7.40
C ARG A 6 -12.59 -4.78 7.06
N GLY A 7 -13.47 -5.71 6.75
CA GLY A 7 -13.04 -7.05 6.34
C GLY A 7 -12.23 -7.01 5.06
N THR A 8 -12.67 -6.22 4.08
CA THR A 8 -11.96 -6.05 2.82
C THR A 8 -10.58 -5.43 3.07
N PHE A 9 -10.51 -4.43 3.96
CA PHE A 9 -9.24 -3.79 4.28
C PHE A 9 -8.23 -4.78 4.86
N PHE A 10 -8.64 -5.56 5.88
CA PHE A 10 -7.73 -6.51 6.49
C PHE A 10 -7.36 -7.65 5.55
N LEU A 11 -8.30 -8.12 4.74
CA LEU A 11 -8.01 -9.14 3.74
C LEU A 11 -7.00 -8.62 2.72
N SER A 12 -7.15 -7.36 2.31
CA SER A 12 -6.23 -6.73 1.35
C SER A 12 -4.82 -6.64 1.93
N ILE A 13 -4.69 -6.28 3.21
CA ILE A 13 -3.38 -6.21 3.86
C ILE A 13 -2.70 -7.58 3.85
N ILE A 14 -3.44 -8.62 4.19
CA ILE A 14 -2.89 -9.98 4.21
C ILE A 14 -2.46 -10.40 2.81
N LEU A 15 -3.31 -10.14 1.82
CA LEU A 15 -3.03 -10.52 0.44
C LEU A 15 -1.81 -9.77 -0.12
N ILE A 16 -1.74 -8.48 0.14
CA ILE A 16 -0.62 -7.66 -0.35
C ILE A 16 0.69 -8.12 0.31
N PHE A 17 0.67 -8.41 1.59
CA PHE A 17 1.85 -8.92 2.27
C PHE A 17 2.29 -10.26 1.66
N TYR A 18 1.34 -11.17 1.43
CA TYR A 18 1.64 -12.47 0.82
C TYR A 18 2.26 -12.28 -0.56
N LEU A 19 1.66 -11.44 -1.40
CA LEU A 19 2.16 -11.20 -2.75
C LEU A 19 3.55 -10.55 -2.74
N SER A 20 3.85 -9.76 -1.71
CA SER A 20 5.15 -9.10 -1.61
C SER A 20 6.28 -10.10 -1.34
N LEU A 21 5.96 -11.30 -0.84
CA LEU A 21 6.94 -12.33 -0.54
C LEU A 21 7.22 -13.24 -1.73
N ILE A 22 6.41 -13.17 -2.78
CA ILE A 22 6.62 -14.02 -3.97
C ILE A 22 7.83 -13.49 -4.74
N PRO A 23 8.75 -14.39 -5.16
CA PRO A 23 9.91 -13.95 -5.95
C PRO A 23 9.50 -13.21 -7.21
N ALA A 24 10.24 -12.16 -7.56
CA ALA A 24 9.92 -11.33 -8.71
C ALA A 24 9.89 -12.15 -9.99
N SER A 25 10.70 -13.22 -10.08
CA SER A 25 10.73 -14.08 -11.26
C SER A 25 9.41 -14.81 -11.49
N GLU A 26 8.63 -15.05 -10.44
CA GLU A 26 7.32 -15.69 -10.56
C GLU A 26 6.23 -14.70 -10.94
N LEU A 27 6.56 -13.41 -10.94
CA LEU A 27 5.65 -12.35 -11.33
C LEU A 27 6.05 -11.79 -12.69
N GLU A 28 6.28 -12.66 -13.65
CA GLU A 28 6.76 -12.27 -14.99
C GLU A 28 5.85 -11.25 -15.66
N PHE A 29 4.56 -11.33 -15.38
CA PHE A 29 3.62 -10.35 -15.89
C PHE A 29 4.03 -8.93 -15.47
N PHE A 30 4.49 -8.79 -14.24
CA PHE A 30 4.94 -7.49 -13.73
C PHE A 30 6.37 -7.17 -14.16
N SER A 31 7.20 -8.19 -14.39
CA SER A 31 8.56 -7.95 -14.83
C SER A 31 8.64 -7.41 -16.25
N ALA A 32 7.58 -7.61 -17.03
CA ALA A 32 7.48 -7.01 -18.35
C ALA A 32 7.23 -5.52 -18.29
N LEU A 33 6.77 -5.01 -17.13
CA LEU A 33 6.58 -3.59 -16.92
C LEU A 33 7.94 -2.94 -16.68
N SER A 34 8.07 -1.69 -17.10
CA SER A 34 9.27 -0.93 -16.85
C SER A 34 9.43 -0.64 -15.36
N PHE A 35 10.61 -0.11 -15.00
CA PHE A 35 10.85 0.41 -13.65
C PHE A 35 9.74 1.37 -13.21
N ILE A 36 9.29 2.23 -14.14
CA ILE A 36 8.22 3.18 -13.86
C ILE A 36 6.91 2.45 -13.54
N GLY A 37 6.60 1.40 -14.31
CA GLY A 37 5.38 0.62 -14.07
C GLY A 37 5.36 -0.02 -12.69
N ASP A 38 6.52 -0.50 -12.23
CA ASP A 38 6.63 -1.06 -10.89
C ASP A 38 6.31 -0.01 -9.81
N LYS A 39 6.85 1.20 -9.96
CA LYS A 39 6.61 2.28 -8.99
C LYS A 39 5.16 2.75 -9.02
N ILE A 40 4.55 2.81 -10.19
CA ILE A 40 3.14 3.15 -10.31
C ILE A 40 2.28 2.11 -9.58
N SER A 41 2.63 0.83 -9.73
CA SER A 41 1.91 -0.25 -9.04
C SER A 41 1.96 -0.08 -7.52
N HIS A 42 3.14 0.23 -6.96
CA HIS A 42 3.27 0.49 -5.53
C HIS A 42 2.39 1.66 -5.09
N GLY A 43 2.43 2.75 -5.84
CA GLY A 43 1.63 3.93 -5.51
C GLY A 43 0.13 3.63 -5.54
N VAL A 44 -0.33 2.92 -6.55
CA VAL A 44 -1.74 2.57 -6.70
C VAL A 44 -2.19 1.65 -5.56
N ILE A 45 -1.38 0.65 -5.21
CA ILE A 45 -1.72 -0.29 -4.15
C ILE A 45 -1.85 0.45 -2.81
N PHE A 46 -0.91 1.33 -2.49
CA PHE A 46 -0.95 2.05 -1.21
C PHE A 46 -2.00 3.15 -1.21
N PHE A 47 -2.30 3.74 -2.36
CA PHE A 47 -3.46 4.61 -2.49
C PHE A 47 -4.74 3.85 -2.13
N TYR A 48 -4.92 2.67 -2.70
CA TYR A 48 -6.07 1.82 -2.42
C TYR A 48 -6.18 1.48 -0.93
N LEU A 49 -5.07 1.05 -0.33
CA LEU A 49 -5.08 0.73 1.10
C LEU A 49 -5.44 1.92 1.95
N ALA A 50 -4.87 3.09 1.63
CA ALA A 50 -5.11 4.29 2.43
C ALA A 50 -6.56 4.75 2.31
N ILE A 51 -7.11 4.80 1.09
CA ILE A 51 -8.48 5.27 0.90
C ILE A 51 -9.46 4.31 1.58
N LEU A 52 -9.23 3.00 1.42
CA LEU A 52 -10.10 2.01 2.03
C LEU A 52 -10.00 2.07 3.56
N GLY A 53 -8.79 2.22 4.09
CA GLY A 53 -8.59 2.32 5.54
C GLY A 53 -9.26 3.55 6.13
N LEU A 54 -9.22 4.69 5.40
CA LEU A 54 -9.87 5.90 5.86
C LEU A 54 -11.40 5.74 5.90
N PHE A 55 -11.96 4.99 4.98
CA PHE A 55 -13.41 4.72 5.00
C PHE A 55 -13.82 3.68 6.03
N CYS A 56 -12.87 3.00 6.67
CA CYS A 56 -13.18 2.02 7.72
C CYS A 56 -13.71 2.66 8.99
N ASN A 57 -13.54 3.96 9.17
CA ASN A 57 -13.98 4.68 10.36
C ASN A 57 -13.43 4.08 11.65
N PHE A 58 -12.13 3.76 11.64
CA PHE A 58 -11.46 3.36 12.86
C PHE A 58 -11.43 4.53 13.84
N LYS A 59 -11.43 4.23 15.13
CA LYS A 59 -11.43 5.27 16.16
C LYS A 59 -10.02 5.79 16.40
N ILE A 60 -9.33 6.17 15.32
CA ILE A 60 -8.00 6.77 15.40
C ILE A 60 -7.94 7.95 14.44
N ASN A 61 -6.98 8.83 14.70
CA ASN A 61 -6.74 9.99 13.86
C ASN A 61 -6.34 9.52 12.46
N ASN A 62 -6.85 10.20 11.43
CA ASN A 62 -6.55 9.85 10.04
C ASN A 62 -5.05 9.90 9.75
N GLN A 63 -4.34 10.88 10.33
CA GLN A 63 -2.90 10.99 10.13
C GLN A 63 -2.17 9.79 10.74
N ILE A 64 -2.63 9.34 11.91
CA ILE A 64 -2.05 8.14 12.53
C ILE A 64 -2.28 6.91 11.66
N LEU A 65 -3.49 6.79 11.11
CA LEU A 65 -3.79 5.67 10.21
C LEU A 65 -2.88 5.67 8.98
N MET A 66 -2.66 6.86 8.40
CA MET A 66 -1.79 6.97 7.24
C MET A 66 -0.34 6.58 7.58
N VAL A 67 0.13 6.97 8.77
CA VAL A 67 1.46 6.56 9.23
C VAL A 67 1.53 5.05 9.42
N ILE A 68 0.48 4.44 9.95
CA ILE A 68 0.43 2.99 10.12
C ILE A 68 0.52 2.28 8.76
N ILE A 69 -0.21 2.77 7.78
CA ILE A 69 -0.19 2.18 6.43
C ILE A 69 1.18 2.35 5.79
N PHE A 70 1.80 3.52 5.94
CA PHE A 70 3.15 3.73 5.42
C PHE A 70 4.15 2.80 6.12
N SER A 71 4.00 2.61 7.43
CA SER A 71 4.86 1.70 8.21
C SER A 71 4.72 0.26 7.71
N PHE A 72 3.52 -0.15 7.29
CA PHE A 72 3.31 -1.45 6.68
C PHE A 72 4.16 -1.58 5.41
N GLY A 73 4.17 -0.54 4.57
CA GLY A 73 5.03 -0.53 3.37
C GLY A 73 6.50 -0.59 3.72
N LEU A 74 6.91 0.11 4.77
CA LEU A 74 8.30 0.07 5.23
C LEU A 74 8.67 -1.34 5.71
N ILE A 75 7.78 -2.00 6.42
CA ILE A 75 8.01 -3.38 6.88
C ILE A 75 8.21 -4.30 5.67
N ILE A 76 7.39 -4.15 4.63
CA ILE A 76 7.54 -4.94 3.41
C ILE A 76 8.93 -4.73 2.81
N GLU A 77 9.39 -3.47 2.74
CA GLU A 77 10.71 -3.18 2.17
C GLU A 77 11.83 -3.75 3.03
N ILE A 78 11.68 -3.74 4.36
CA ILE A 78 12.66 -4.35 5.25
C ILE A 78 12.71 -5.87 5.03
N VAL A 79 11.53 -6.50 4.85
CA VAL A 79 11.47 -7.92 4.52
C VAL A 79 12.17 -8.19 3.20
N HIS A 80 11.99 -7.33 2.20
CA HIS A 80 12.67 -7.47 0.91
C HIS A 80 14.17 -7.41 1.07
N TYR A 81 14.68 -6.58 1.96
CA TYR A 81 16.12 -6.46 2.21
C TYR A 81 16.73 -7.80 2.61
N PHE A 82 15.98 -8.60 3.40
CA PHE A 82 16.44 -9.91 3.85
C PHE A 82 16.01 -11.05 2.93
N HIS A 83 15.20 -10.78 1.92
CA HIS A 83 14.67 -11.81 1.03
C HIS A 83 15.58 -11.95 -0.19
N PRO A 84 16.00 -13.18 -0.55
CA PRO A 84 16.99 -13.36 -1.62
C PRO A 84 16.48 -13.01 -3.02
N TYR A 85 15.17 -12.89 -3.21
CA TYR A 85 14.57 -12.63 -4.53
C TYR A 85 13.98 -11.25 -4.68
N ARG A 86 14.14 -10.38 -3.66
CA ARG A 86 13.60 -9.03 -3.69
C ARG A 86 14.69 -8.06 -3.25
N TYR A 87 14.51 -6.79 -3.61
CA TYR A 87 15.46 -5.74 -3.28
C TYR A 87 14.77 -4.62 -2.53
N PHE A 88 15.49 -4.04 -1.57
CA PHE A 88 15.03 -2.82 -0.92
C PHE A 88 15.25 -1.66 -1.88
N GLU A 89 14.21 -0.85 -2.10
CA GLU A 89 14.31 0.31 -2.97
C GLU A 89 13.64 1.51 -2.30
N TRP A 90 14.42 2.60 -2.16
CA TRP A 90 13.85 3.82 -1.61
C TRP A 90 12.73 4.39 -2.47
N ALA A 91 12.82 4.19 -3.79
CA ALA A 91 11.78 4.67 -4.70
C ALA A 91 10.43 4.00 -4.44
N ASP A 92 10.42 2.75 -3.97
CA ASP A 92 9.17 2.07 -3.60
C ASP A 92 8.52 2.77 -2.41
N LEU A 93 9.32 3.17 -1.42
CA LEU A 93 8.79 3.91 -0.27
C LEU A 93 8.24 5.27 -0.69
N LEU A 94 8.93 5.96 -1.60
CA LEU A 94 8.45 7.24 -2.10
C LEU A 94 7.11 7.06 -2.83
N ALA A 95 6.99 6.03 -3.67
CA ALA A 95 5.76 5.76 -4.38
C ALA A 95 4.62 5.45 -3.42
N ASN A 96 4.89 4.65 -2.38
CA ASN A 96 3.90 4.34 -1.35
C ASN A 96 3.45 5.62 -0.65
N PHE A 97 4.39 6.48 -0.29
CA PHE A 97 4.10 7.74 0.39
C PHE A 97 3.21 8.63 -0.47
N LEU A 98 3.54 8.78 -1.75
CA LEU A 98 2.76 9.62 -2.66
C LEU A 98 1.33 9.08 -2.81
N GLY A 99 1.17 7.76 -2.90
CA GLY A 99 -0.15 7.15 -2.98
C GLY A 99 -0.98 7.43 -1.74
N ILE A 100 -0.38 7.29 -0.55
CA ILE A 100 -1.06 7.52 0.71
C ILE A 100 -1.47 8.99 0.85
N ILE A 101 -0.58 9.92 0.51
CA ILE A 101 -0.88 11.36 0.60
C ILE A 101 -2.01 11.73 -0.36
N LEU A 102 -1.99 11.19 -1.56
CA LEU A 102 -3.06 11.44 -2.53
C LEU A 102 -4.40 10.92 -2.00
N ALA A 103 -4.41 9.74 -1.40
CA ALA A 103 -5.63 9.18 -0.81
C ALA A 103 -6.15 10.07 0.31
N GLY A 104 -5.26 10.55 1.17
CA GLY A 104 -5.66 11.45 2.24
C GLY A 104 -6.27 12.74 1.73
N ALA A 105 -5.68 13.32 0.68
CA ALA A 105 -6.20 14.54 0.08
C ALA A 105 -7.58 14.33 -0.54
N ILE A 106 -7.75 13.23 -1.26
CA ILE A 106 -9.04 12.90 -1.87
C ILE A 106 -10.10 12.64 -0.80
N TYR A 107 -9.76 11.88 0.23
CA TYR A 107 -10.68 11.60 1.32
C TYR A 107 -11.14 12.89 2.00
N LYS A 108 -10.21 13.79 2.28
CA LYS A 108 -10.53 15.06 2.91
C LYS A 108 -11.48 15.88 2.03
N THR A 109 -11.26 15.88 0.72
CA THR A 109 -12.14 16.57 -0.22
C THR A 109 -13.54 15.96 -0.21
N LEU A 110 -13.64 14.63 -0.20
CA LEU A 110 -14.93 13.94 -0.17
C LEU A 110 -15.69 14.24 1.11
N GLN A 111 -14.99 14.39 2.24
CA GLN A 111 -15.64 14.70 3.52
C GLN A 111 -16.22 16.11 3.56
N LYS A 112 -15.75 17.00 2.70
CA LYS A 112 -16.28 18.38 2.64
C LYS A 112 -17.54 18.50 1.81
N THR A 113 -17.93 17.47 1.09
CA THR A 113 -19.15 17.45 0.30
C THR A 113 -20.25 16.70 1.04
#